data_77f7ab07edf48c511403dc4ce8b0c66f
#
_entry.id   77f7ab07edf48c511403dc4ce8b0c66f
#
_cell.length_a   1.000
_cell.length_b   1.000
_cell.length_c   1.000
_cell.angle_alpha   90.00
_cell.angle_beta   90.00
_cell.angle_gamma   90.00
#
_symmetry.space_group_name_H-M   'P 1'
#
loop_
_entity.id
_entity.type
_entity.pdbx_description
1 polymer ?
#
loop_
_entity_poly.entity_id
_entity_poly.type
_entity_poly.pdbx_seq_one_letter_code
_entity_poly.pdbx_strand_id
1 'polypeptide(L)'
;MAYKYEFLDTVPEFIEVYCDTNFAGCKQTRRSTSGGVACLGPHNAKHWSKTQTTVSLSSGEAELHGICTGVSQGLGLQSICKDLGFHYKLRVHSDATAAIGIARRRGMGKIRHLDCSDLWVQEKIRSAKIDLVKNLGTENPADSFTKHVDRFILAKSLGKIGVHKLDGRPACAPDTMGLQ
;
A
#
# COMPACT_ATOMS: atom_id res chain seq x y z
N MET A 1 4.91 -18.65 7.62
CA MET A 1 3.91 -17.59 7.75
C MET A 1 2.68 -17.96 6.94
N ALA A 2 1.48 -17.66 7.42
CA ALA A 2 0.23 -17.92 6.73
C ALA A 2 -0.69 -16.73 6.81
N TYR A 3 -1.52 -16.55 5.79
CA TYR A 3 -2.64 -15.60 5.83
C TYR A 3 -3.81 -16.28 6.53
N LYS A 4 -4.44 -15.54 7.46
CA LYS A 4 -5.67 -15.98 8.10
C LYS A 4 -6.82 -15.18 7.47
N TYR A 5 -7.75 -15.91 6.86
CA TYR A 5 -9.01 -15.36 6.37
C TYR A 5 -10.13 -15.86 7.24
N GLU A 6 -10.94 -14.94 7.73
CA GLU A 6 -12.09 -15.24 8.57
C GLU A 6 -13.36 -14.82 7.85
N PHE A 7 -14.48 -15.46 8.19
CA PHE A 7 -15.77 -15.01 7.68
C PHE A 7 -16.06 -13.62 8.26
N LEU A 8 -16.56 -12.72 7.43
CA LEU A 8 -16.95 -11.37 7.83
C LEU A 8 -18.46 -11.31 8.01
N ASP A 9 -18.91 -10.91 9.20
CA ASP A 9 -20.34 -10.73 9.48
C ASP A 9 -20.95 -9.60 8.63
N THR A 10 -20.14 -8.65 8.22
CA THR A 10 -20.53 -7.53 7.38
C THR A 10 -19.55 -7.31 6.24
N VAL A 11 -20.09 -7.02 5.05
CA VAL A 11 -19.24 -6.68 3.88
C VAL A 11 -18.58 -5.32 4.13
N PRO A 12 -17.26 -5.20 4.00
CA PRO A 12 -16.57 -3.91 4.13
C PRO A 12 -17.08 -2.90 3.11
N GLU A 13 -17.18 -1.63 3.49
CA GLU A 13 -17.55 -0.56 2.57
C GLU A 13 -16.38 -0.15 1.65
N PHE A 14 -15.15 -0.28 2.16
CA PHE A 14 -13.95 0.21 1.51
C PHE A 14 -12.94 -0.91 1.24
N ILE A 15 -12.23 -0.76 0.12
CA ILE A 15 -10.87 -1.28 -0.02
C ILE A 15 -9.95 -0.27 0.66
N GLU A 16 -9.29 -0.68 1.74
CA GLU A 16 -8.34 0.14 2.50
C GLU A 16 -6.93 -0.10 1.97
N VAL A 17 -6.29 0.93 1.43
CA VAL A 17 -4.93 0.85 0.88
C VAL A 17 -3.99 1.68 1.73
N TYR A 18 -2.96 1.06 2.28
CA TYR A 18 -1.91 1.72 3.05
C TYR A 18 -0.66 1.84 2.21
N CYS A 19 -0.06 3.04 2.17
CA CYS A 19 1.14 3.33 1.41
C CYS A 19 2.23 3.91 2.30
N ASP A 20 3.47 3.54 2.01
CA ASP A 20 4.68 4.11 2.58
C ASP A 20 5.79 4.17 1.54
N THR A 21 6.79 5.01 1.75
CA THR A 21 7.95 5.12 0.87
C THR A 21 9.23 5.32 1.64
N ASN A 22 10.24 4.50 1.36
CA ASN A 22 11.60 4.71 1.86
C ASN A 22 12.37 5.61 0.89
N PHE A 23 12.41 6.91 1.17
CA PHE A 23 13.07 7.93 0.33
C PHE A 23 14.55 7.63 0.16
N ALA A 24 14.98 7.53 -1.11
CA ALA A 24 16.39 7.31 -1.51
C ALA A 24 17.07 6.12 -0.80
N GLY A 25 16.28 5.09 -0.43
CA GLY A 25 16.76 3.96 0.36
C GLY A 25 17.79 3.07 -0.34
N CYS A 26 17.77 2.99 -1.66
CA CYS A 26 18.80 2.27 -2.42
C CYS A 26 20.10 3.07 -2.44
N LYS A 27 21.13 2.57 -1.74
CA LYS A 27 22.43 3.25 -1.63
C LYS A 27 23.15 3.41 -2.97
N GLN A 28 22.97 2.47 -3.90
CA GLN A 28 23.64 2.49 -5.21
C GLN A 28 22.95 3.42 -6.21
N THR A 29 21.63 3.33 -6.32
CA THR A 29 20.86 4.06 -7.35
C THR A 29 20.16 5.30 -6.81
N ARG A 30 20.12 5.51 -5.51
CA ARG A 30 19.38 6.57 -4.80
C ARG A 30 17.88 6.57 -5.10
N ARG A 31 17.36 5.49 -5.66
CA ARG A 31 15.93 5.33 -5.90
C ARG A 31 15.22 4.99 -4.58
N SER A 32 13.99 5.45 -4.49
CA SER A 32 13.09 5.17 -3.38
C SER A 32 12.41 3.81 -3.55
N THR A 33 11.90 3.25 -2.46
CA THR A 33 11.08 2.04 -2.48
C THR A 33 9.68 2.37 -2.03
N SER A 34 8.69 2.11 -2.87
CA SER A 34 7.28 2.21 -2.51
C SER A 34 6.76 0.88 -2.05
N GLY A 35 6.15 0.86 -0.89
CA GLY A 35 5.48 -0.29 -0.30
C GLY A 35 4.01 -0.01 -0.03
N GLY A 36 3.23 -1.06 0.03
CA GLY A 36 1.85 -0.92 0.43
C GLY A 36 1.11 -2.24 0.58
N VAL A 37 -0.07 -2.12 1.10
CA VAL A 37 -1.01 -3.22 1.30
C VAL A 37 -2.43 -2.74 1.03
N ALA A 38 -3.21 -3.56 0.34
CA ALA A 38 -4.64 -3.37 0.12
C ALA A 38 -5.41 -4.44 0.90
N CYS A 39 -6.34 -3.99 1.73
CA CYS A 39 -7.13 -4.84 2.60
C CYS A 39 -8.63 -4.73 2.30
N LEU A 40 -9.34 -5.83 2.50
CA LEU A 40 -10.79 -5.92 2.58
C LEU A 40 -11.16 -6.29 4.02
N GLY A 41 -11.57 -5.30 4.81
CA GLY A 41 -11.66 -5.47 6.25
C GLY A 41 -10.30 -5.86 6.86
N PRO A 42 -10.22 -6.91 7.69
CA PRO A 42 -8.97 -7.39 8.28
C PRO A 42 -8.09 -8.21 7.30
N HIS A 43 -8.57 -8.48 6.09
CA HIS A 43 -7.92 -9.40 5.17
C HIS A 43 -7.01 -8.70 4.18
N ASN A 44 -5.76 -9.17 4.10
CA ASN A 44 -4.83 -8.75 3.07
C ASN A 44 -5.25 -9.35 1.72
N ALA A 45 -5.71 -8.50 0.81
CA ALA A 45 -6.03 -8.90 -0.56
C ALA A 45 -4.82 -8.78 -1.49
N LYS A 46 -3.93 -7.80 -1.22
CA LYS A 46 -2.71 -7.57 -2.01
C LYS A 46 -1.68 -6.78 -1.22
N HIS A 47 -0.41 -7.07 -1.43
CA HIS A 47 0.70 -6.24 -0.91
C HIS A 47 1.80 -6.13 -1.96
N TRP A 48 2.67 -5.13 -1.81
CA TRP A 48 3.80 -4.90 -2.72
C TRP A 48 4.95 -4.19 -2.01
N SER A 49 6.12 -4.40 -2.57
CA SER A 49 7.35 -3.63 -2.33
C SER A 49 8.05 -3.47 -3.66
N LYS A 50 8.22 -2.23 -4.12
CA LYS A 50 8.76 -1.95 -5.45
C LYS A 50 9.68 -0.73 -5.44
N THR A 51 10.89 -0.88 -6.01
CA THR A 51 11.77 0.26 -6.26
C THR A 51 11.14 1.18 -7.32
N GLN A 52 11.13 2.48 -7.04
CA GLN A 52 10.65 3.49 -7.98
C GLN A 52 11.55 3.58 -9.22
N THR A 53 10.97 3.88 -10.36
CA THR A 53 11.71 3.96 -11.64
C THR A 53 12.51 5.25 -11.75
N THR A 54 12.07 6.32 -11.11
CA THR A 54 12.69 7.64 -11.08
C THR A 54 13.41 7.90 -9.76
N VAL A 55 14.35 8.82 -9.75
CA VAL A 55 14.97 9.36 -8.53
C VAL A 55 14.19 10.59 -8.11
N SER A 56 13.50 10.50 -6.99
CA SER A 56 12.76 11.65 -6.43
C SER A 56 13.72 12.67 -5.81
N LEU A 57 13.43 13.94 -5.98
CA LEU A 57 14.25 15.04 -5.46
C LEU A 57 13.88 15.45 -4.03
N SER A 58 12.77 14.93 -3.51
CA SER A 58 12.33 15.14 -2.12
C SER A 58 11.56 13.94 -1.57
N SER A 59 11.49 13.83 -0.24
CA SER A 59 10.67 12.80 0.40
C SER A 59 9.19 12.95 0.04
N GLY A 60 8.68 14.19 -0.04
CA GLY A 60 7.29 14.45 -0.40
C GLY A 60 6.93 13.99 -1.83
N GLU A 61 7.89 14.07 -2.76
CA GLU A 61 7.74 13.56 -4.12
C GLU A 61 7.75 12.01 -4.12
N ALA A 62 8.72 11.40 -3.44
CA ALA A 62 8.78 9.95 -3.32
C ALA A 62 7.49 9.38 -2.72
N GLU A 63 6.95 10.02 -1.69
CA GLU A 63 5.68 9.65 -1.07
C GLU A 63 4.48 9.84 -2.02
N LEU A 64 4.50 10.88 -2.85
CA LEU A 64 3.46 11.08 -3.87
C LEU A 64 3.47 9.91 -4.88
N HIS A 65 4.64 9.47 -5.34
CA HIS A 65 4.77 8.28 -6.19
C HIS A 65 4.25 7.02 -5.48
N GLY A 66 4.48 6.91 -4.16
CA GLY A 66 3.91 5.85 -3.33
C GLY A 66 2.38 5.87 -3.32
N ILE A 67 1.78 7.06 -3.12
CA ILE A 67 0.33 7.26 -3.18
C ILE A 67 -0.21 6.92 -4.59
N CYS A 68 0.44 7.40 -5.66
CA CYS A 68 0.02 7.08 -7.04
C CYS A 68 0.03 5.58 -7.30
N THR A 69 1.07 4.88 -6.83
CA THR A 69 1.16 3.42 -6.91
C THR A 69 0.02 2.76 -6.14
N GLY A 70 -0.23 3.18 -4.90
CA GLY A 70 -1.30 2.64 -4.06
C GLY A 70 -2.68 2.84 -4.66
N VAL A 71 -2.97 4.03 -5.19
CA VAL A 71 -4.22 4.33 -5.89
C VAL A 71 -4.39 3.41 -7.10
N SER A 72 -3.34 3.23 -7.90
CA SER A 72 -3.38 2.35 -9.07
C SER A 72 -3.67 0.89 -8.69
N GLN A 73 -3.00 0.37 -7.65
CA GLN A 73 -3.22 -0.99 -7.15
C GLN A 73 -4.65 -1.15 -6.58
N GLY A 74 -5.12 -0.16 -5.82
CA GLY A 74 -6.46 -0.16 -5.24
C GLY A 74 -7.57 -0.11 -6.31
N LEU A 75 -7.43 0.74 -7.32
CA LEU A 75 -8.38 0.81 -8.45
C LEU A 75 -8.39 -0.49 -9.26
N GLY A 76 -7.22 -1.12 -9.45
CA GLY A 76 -7.15 -2.43 -10.09
C GLY A 76 -7.92 -3.51 -9.31
N LEU A 77 -7.73 -3.56 -7.98
CA LEU A 77 -8.48 -4.47 -7.11
C LEU A 77 -9.98 -4.16 -7.11
N GLN A 78 -10.35 -2.87 -7.07
CA GLN A 78 -11.75 -2.43 -7.15
C GLN A 78 -12.41 -2.90 -8.45
N SER A 79 -11.69 -2.83 -9.59
CA SER A 79 -12.20 -3.32 -10.87
C SER A 79 -12.43 -4.83 -10.83
N ILE A 80 -11.50 -5.61 -10.32
CA ILE A 80 -11.66 -7.07 -10.17
C ILE A 80 -12.87 -7.40 -9.30
N CYS A 81 -13.02 -6.73 -8.16
CA CYS A 81 -14.17 -6.92 -7.28
C CYS A 81 -15.49 -6.57 -7.98
N LYS A 82 -15.50 -5.50 -8.77
CA LYS A 82 -16.68 -5.09 -9.56
C LYS A 82 -17.07 -6.15 -10.59
N ASP A 83 -16.09 -6.73 -11.28
CA ASP A 83 -16.34 -7.82 -12.24
C ASP A 83 -16.91 -9.07 -11.58
N LEU A 84 -16.60 -9.27 -10.28
CA LEU A 84 -17.18 -10.32 -9.45
C LEU A 84 -18.52 -9.93 -8.80
N GLY A 85 -19.08 -8.74 -9.11
CA GLY A 85 -20.36 -8.25 -8.58
C GLY A 85 -20.28 -7.50 -7.25
N PHE A 86 -19.06 -7.23 -6.72
CA PHE A 86 -18.87 -6.50 -5.47
C PHE A 86 -18.48 -5.04 -5.74
N HIS A 87 -19.14 -4.12 -5.06
CA HIS A 87 -18.92 -2.68 -5.23
C HIS A 87 -18.34 -2.08 -3.95
N TYR A 88 -17.04 -1.76 -3.96
CA TYR A 88 -16.33 -1.14 -2.86
C TYR A 88 -15.96 0.30 -3.19
N LYS A 89 -15.92 1.16 -2.19
CA LYS A 89 -15.24 2.45 -2.26
C LYS A 89 -13.73 2.23 -2.05
N LEU A 90 -12.91 3.15 -2.53
CA LEU A 90 -11.46 3.08 -2.34
C LEU A 90 -11.01 4.16 -1.38
N ARG A 91 -10.32 3.75 -0.29
CA ARG A 91 -9.67 4.64 0.65
C ARG A 91 -8.18 4.37 0.68
N VAL A 92 -7.39 5.45 0.59
CA VAL A 92 -5.93 5.37 0.56
C VAL A 92 -5.37 6.12 1.77
N HIS A 93 -4.49 5.47 2.51
CA HIS A 93 -3.85 5.97 3.71
C HIS A 93 -2.38 6.27 3.44
N SER A 94 -1.94 7.46 3.86
CA SER A 94 -0.53 7.87 3.89
C SER A 94 -0.28 8.72 5.14
N ASP A 95 0.90 8.65 5.71
CA ASP A 95 1.33 9.48 6.83
C ASP A 95 2.03 10.77 6.36
N ALA A 96 2.41 10.85 5.09
CA ALA A 96 3.16 11.94 4.49
C ALA A 96 2.30 13.18 4.23
N THR A 97 2.25 14.10 5.19
CA THR A 97 1.47 15.35 5.09
C THR A 97 1.81 16.16 3.83
N ALA A 98 3.10 16.21 3.43
CA ALA A 98 3.54 16.93 2.23
C ALA A 98 2.94 16.31 0.96
N ALA A 99 3.00 14.98 0.83
CA ALA A 99 2.45 14.25 -0.32
C ALA A 99 0.92 14.38 -0.40
N ILE A 100 0.23 14.27 0.74
CA ILE A 100 -1.23 14.51 0.83
C ILE A 100 -1.56 15.93 0.37
N GLY A 101 -0.77 16.93 0.79
CA GLY A 101 -0.95 18.33 0.36
C GLY A 101 -0.76 18.50 -1.14
N ILE A 102 0.22 17.82 -1.75
CA ILE A 102 0.42 17.82 -3.20
C ILE A 102 -0.76 17.12 -3.91
N ALA A 103 -1.19 15.96 -3.42
CA ALA A 103 -2.26 15.18 -4.02
C ALA A 103 -3.64 15.89 -3.98
N ARG A 104 -3.89 16.69 -2.94
CA ARG A 104 -5.16 17.44 -2.77
C ARG A 104 -5.23 18.77 -3.49
N ARG A 105 -4.09 19.37 -3.84
CA ARG A 105 -4.08 20.67 -4.52
C ARG A 105 -4.43 20.52 -6.01
N ARG A 106 -4.52 21.67 -6.71
CA ARG A 106 -4.67 21.75 -8.17
C ARG A 106 -3.32 22.02 -8.82
N GLY A 107 -2.91 21.16 -9.78
CA GLY A 107 -1.71 21.35 -10.58
C GLY A 107 -0.40 21.14 -9.80
N MET A 108 0.70 21.47 -10.46
CA MET A 108 2.07 21.16 -9.98
C MET A 108 2.52 22.04 -8.81
N GLY A 109 1.96 23.22 -8.65
CA GLY A 109 2.40 24.20 -7.65
C GLY A 109 3.86 24.62 -7.86
N LYS A 110 4.68 24.53 -6.79
CA LYS A 110 6.11 24.86 -6.85
C LYS A 110 6.99 23.74 -7.40
N ILE A 111 6.45 22.52 -7.53
CA ILE A 111 7.20 21.32 -7.98
C ILE A 111 7.02 21.20 -9.49
N ARG A 112 7.95 21.76 -10.26
CA ARG A 112 7.82 21.88 -11.73
C ARG A 112 8.23 20.65 -12.52
N HIS A 113 8.85 19.67 -11.88
CA HIS A 113 9.39 18.45 -12.52
C HIS A 113 8.52 17.20 -12.32
N LEU A 114 7.32 17.36 -11.71
CA LEU A 114 6.37 16.25 -11.63
C LEU A 114 5.77 15.96 -13.00
N ASP A 115 5.70 14.69 -13.35
CA ASP A 115 5.05 14.24 -14.56
C ASP A 115 3.51 14.34 -14.45
N CYS A 116 2.85 14.46 -15.61
CA CYS A 116 1.38 14.43 -15.66
C CYS A 116 0.81 13.14 -15.07
N SER A 117 1.56 12.04 -15.16
CA SER A 117 1.22 10.75 -14.56
C SER A 117 1.11 10.81 -13.04
N ASP A 118 1.82 11.73 -12.37
CA ASP A 118 1.73 11.89 -10.92
C ASP A 118 0.53 12.76 -10.51
N LEU A 119 0.02 13.57 -11.45
CA LEU A 119 -1.06 14.50 -11.18
C LEU A 119 -2.46 13.91 -11.39
N TRP A 120 -2.58 12.74 -12.05
CA TRP A 120 -3.89 12.12 -12.26
C TRP A 120 -4.60 11.75 -10.94
N VAL A 121 -3.83 11.49 -9.87
CA VAL A 121 -4.37 11.23 -8.54
C VAL A 121 -5.18 12.42 -8.00
N GLN A 122 -4.77 13.66 -8.35
CA GLN A 122 -5.49 14.89 -7.97
C GLN A 122 -6.91 14.91 -8.57
N GLU A 123 -7.07 14.41 -9.80
CA GLU A 123 -8.38 14.29 -10.44
C GLU A 123 -9.24 13.22 -9.75
N LYS A 124 -8.65 12.07 -9.40
CA LYS A 124 -9.38 10.99 -8.71
C LYS A 124 -9.90 11.42 -7.34
N ILE A 125 -9.11 12.21 -6.60
CA ILE A 125 -9.53 12.80 -5.31
C ILE A 125 -10.67 13.80 -5.54
N ARG A 126 -10.52 14.71 -6.48
CA ARG A 126 -11.54 15.75 -6.75
C ARG A 126 -12.88 15.19 -7.24
N SER A 127 -12.83 14.12 -8.02
CA SER A 127 -14.02 13.43 -8.50
C SER A 127 -14.61 12.44 -7.46
N ALA A 128 -14.10 12.46 -6.21
CA ALA A 128 -14.51 11.58 -5.13
C ALA A 128 -14.45 10.08 -5.48
N LYS A 129 -13.63 9.71 -6.47
CA LYS A 129 -13.39 8.30 -6.81
C LYS A 129 -12.51 7.59 -5.79
N ILE A 130 -11.70 8.34 -5.07
CA ILE A 130 -10.85 7.86 -3.98
C ILE A 130 -10.96 8.82 -2.78
N ASP A 131 -10.90 8.25 -1.60
CA ASP A 131 -10.78 8.97 -0.34
C ASP A 131 -9.33 8.88 0.14
N LEU A 132 -8.60 10.01 0.21
CA LEU A 132 -7.22 10.05 0.69
C LEU A 132 -7.20 10.51 2.13
N VAL A 133 -6.76 9.66 3.04
CA VAL A 133 -6.80 9.88 4.48
C VAL A 133 -5.38 9.92 5.05
N LYS A 134 -5.15 10.81 6.01
CA LYS A 134 -3.90 10.83 6.78
C LYS A 134 -3.95 9.73 7.85
N ASN A 135 -2.92 8.88 7.87
CA ASN A 135 -2.70 7.88 8.90
C ASN A 135 -1.56 8.32 9.85
N LEU A 136 -1.50 7.69 11.03
CA LEU A 136 -0.35 7.81 11.92
C LEU A 136 0.75 6.83 11.42
N GLY A 137 1.99 7.33 11.29
CA GLY A 137 3.11 6.50 10.81
C GLY A 137 3.33 5.24 11.66
N THR A 138 3.17 5.34 12.99
CA THR A 138 3.29 4.19 13.92
C THR A 138 2.23 3.12 13.71
N GLU A 139 1.17 3.44 12.96
CA GLU A 139 0.06 2.52 12.66
C GLU A 139 0.04 2.06 11.21
N ASN A 140 0.97 2.54 10.38
CA ASN A 140 1.02 2.20 8.97
C ASN A 140 1.61 0.79 8.75
N PRO A 141 0.83 -0.21 8.34
CA PRO A 141 1.36 -1.55 8.08
C PRO A 141 2.30 -1.60 6.87
N ALA A 142 2.25 -0.58 6.00
CA ALA A 142 3.09 -0.49 4.81
C ALA A 142 4.58 -0.25 5.11
N ASP A 143 4.92 0.27 6.29
CA ASP A 143 6.31 0.48 6.75
C ASP A 143 7.19 -0.76 6.60
N SER A 144 6.63 -1.93 6.91
CA SER A 144 7.37 -3.21 6.83
C SER A 144 7.68 -3.67 5.39
N PHE A 145 7.09 -3.01 4.38
CA PHE A 145 7.35 -3.29 2.96
C PHE A 145 8.35 -2.33 2.32
N THR A 146 8.78 -1.28 3.05
CA THR A 146 9.67 -0.24 2.51
C THR A 146 11.00 -0.19 3.20
N LYS A 147 11.07 -0.52 4.48
CA LYS A 147 12.27 -0.40 5.30
C LYS A 147 12.47 -1.62 6.19
N HIS A 148 13.72 -1.80 6.63
CA HIS A 148 14.03 -2.82 7.62
C HIS A 148 13.45 -2.40 8.97
N VAL A 149 12.63 -3.25 9.56
CA VAL A 149 11.97 -3.00 10.85
C VAL A 149 12.35 -4.09 11.85
N ASP A 150 12.28 -3.75 13.14
CA ASP A 150 12.48 -4.73 14.22
C ASP A 150 11.44 -5.84 14.16
N ARG A 151 11.82 -7.04 14.66
CA ARG A 151 10.96 -8.24 14.62
C ARG A 151 9.60 -8.04 15.31
N PHE A 152 9.56 -7.22 16.37
CA PHE A 152 8.31 -6.94 17.09
C PHE A 152 7.40 -6.02 16.29
N ILE A 153 7.98 -4.99 15.66
CA ILE A 153 7.26 -4.09 14.74
C ILE A 153 6.76 -4.88 13.54
N LEU A 154 7.59 -5.76 12.97
CA LEU A 154 7.21 -6.64 11.87
C LEU A 154 6.04 -7.54 12.26
N ALA A 155 6.12 -8.22 13.41
CA ALA A 155 5.04 -9.09 13.88
C ALA A 155 3.72 -8.33 14.09
N LYS A 156 3.78 -7.12 14.67
CA LYS A 156 2.62 -6.23 14.84
C LYS A 156 2.02 -5.81 13.49
N SER A 157 2.86 -5.40 12.54
CA SER A 157 2.42 -4.98 11.21
C SER A 157 1.78 -6.13 10.43
N LEU A 158 2.40 -7.31 10.47
CA LEU A 158 1.88 -8.52 9.85
C LEU A 158 0.55 -8.95 10.47
N GLY A 159 0.42 -8.89 11.80
CA GLY A 159 -0.84 -9.19 12.50
C GLY A 159 -2.00 -8.28 12.07
N LYS A 160 -1.73 -6.98 11.83
CA LYS A 160 -2.73 -6.02 11.33
C LYS A 160 -3.30 -6.38 9.95
N ILE A 161 -2.57 -7.13 9.15
CA ILE A 161 -2.96 -7.52 7.79
C ILE A 161 -3.29 -9.03 7.70
N GLY A 162 -3.61 -9.65 8.82
CA GLY A 162 -4.02 -11.05 8.87
C GLY A 162 -2.91 -12.05 8.56
N VAL A 163 -1.62 -11.67 8.69
CA VAL A 163 -0.48 -12.58 8.50
C VAL A 163 0.04 -13.05 9.86
N HIS A 164 0.04 -14.34 10.07
CA HIS A 164 0.45 -14.96 11.33
C HIS A 164 1.61 -15.91 11.15
N LYS A 165 2.48 -15.97 12.16
CA LYS A 165 3.48 -17.03 12.25
C LYS A 165 2.77 -18.30 12.69
N LEU A 166 2.88 -19.36 11.88
CA LEU A 166 2.47 -20.69 12.29
C LEU A 166 3.68 -21.43 12.87
N ASP A 167 3.47 -22.13 13.96
CA ASP A 167 4.43 -23.10 14.47
C ASP A 167 4.23 -24.41 13.69
N GLY A 168 5.27 -24.77 12.93
CA GLY A 168 5.24 -25.96 12.09
C GLY A 168 4.86 -25.71 10.62
N ARG A 169 4.67 -26.81 9.90
CA ARG A 169 4.30 -26.84 8.48
C ARG A 169 2.77 -26.77 8.35
N PRO A 170 2.22 -26.02 7.40
CA PRO A 170 0.78 -26.04 7.14
C PRO A 170 0.31 -27.47 6.86
N ALA A 171 -0.84 -27.84 7.40
CA ALA A 171 -1.42 -29.18 7.20
C ALA A 171 -1.68 -29.52 5.71
N CYS A 172 -1.90 -28.47 4.88
CA CYS A 172 -2.09 -28.61 3.44
C CYS A 172 -0.79 -28.54 2.62
N ALA A 173 0.38 -28.40 3.27
CA ALA A 173 1.63 -28.36 2.52
C ALA A 173 1.97 -29.73 1.92
N PRO A 174 2.38 -29.80 0.63
CA PRO A 174 2.78 -31.06 0.01
C PRO A 174 3.87 -31.76 0.79
N ASP A 175 3.78 -33.06 0.95
CA ASP A 175 4.81 -33.83 1.63
C ASP A 175 6.07 -33.91 0.76
N THR A 176 7.15 -33.23 1.20
CA THR A 176 8.42 -33.23 0.44
C THR A 176 9.37 -34.36 0.84
N MET A 177 8.93 -35.26 1.72
CA MET A 177 9.78 -36.40 2.16
C MET A 177 9.97 -37.48 1.09
N GLY A 178 9.38 -37.35 -0.08
CA GLY A 178 9.47 -38.34 -1.18
C GLY A 178 10.31 -37.92 -2.39
N LEU A 179 10.99 -36.75 -2.35
CA LEU A 179 11.89 -36.29 -3.42
C LEU A 179 13.35 -36.39 -2.94
N GLN A 180 13.89 -37.60 -2.93
CA GLN A 180 15.35 -37.87 -2.99
C GLN A 180 15.71 -38.35 -4.38
#